data_546a237f9d3c16590329330f252d670f
#
_entry.id   546a237f9d3c16590329330f252d670f
#
_cell.length_a   1.000
_cell.length_b   1.000
_cell.length_c   1.000
_cell.angle_alpha   90.00
_cell.angle_beta   90.00
_cell.angle_gamma   90.00
#
_symmetry.space_group_name_H-M   'P 1'
#
loop_
_entity.id
_entity.type
_entity.pdbx_description
1 polymer ?
#
loop_
_entity_poly.entity_id
_entity_poly.type
_entity_poly.pdbx_seq_one_letter_code
_entity_poly.pdbx_strand_id
1 'polypeptide(L)'
;MNTLRIICSLFAFAAAAAAFAADPADPTGTWKWSTSSPTGEIPTTLKLEWKSGRIAGAYSNQFGDTAISNASFQDDVIRFDVVRDLGGKKFVVKYQGKIEGDTIKGTIEAPGHDGGAPLKLDWNAKRTTKEKAGEAKPKG
;
A
#
# COMPACT_ATOMS: atom_id res chain seq x y z
N MET A 1 47.98 -49.95 -33.07
CA MET A 1 47.63 -49.64 -31.70
C MET A 1 46.88 -48.31 -31.68
N ASN A 2 45.58 -48.44 -31.64
CA ASN A 2 44.72 -47.27 -31.72
C ASN A 2 44.27 -46.87 -30.32
N THR A 3 44.85 -45.80 -29.82
CA THR A 3 44.38 -45.18 -28.61
C THR A 3 43.19 -44.30 -28.89
N LEU A 4 42.04 -44.80 -28.60
CA LEU A 4 40.76 -44.07 -28.67
C LEU A 4 40.72 -43.06 -27.54
N ARG A 5 40.90 -41.78 -27.87
CA ARG A 5 40.73 -40.69 -26.93
C ARG A 5 39.23 -40.34 -26.88
N ILE A 6 38.59 -40.81 -25.86
CA ILE A 6 37.24 -40.37 -25.51
C ILE A 6 37.34 -38.99 -24.90
N ILE A 7 36.94 -37.98 -25.66
CA ILE A 7 36.78 -36.61 -25.12
C ILE A 7 35.37 -36.58 -24.52
N CYS A 8 35.34 -36.69 -23.20
CA CYS A 8 34.13 -36.35 -22.44
C CYS A 8 33.93 -34.84 -22.47
N SER A 9 33.10 -34.37 -23.37
CA SER A 9 32.59 -33.01 -23.31
C SER A 9 31.65 -32.87 -22.11
N LEU A 10 32.16 -32.31 -21.06
CA LEU A 10 31.31 -31.87 -19.94
C LEU A 10 30.52 -30.66 -20.44
N PHE A 11 29.27 -30.90 -20.80
CA PHE A 11 28.32 -29.81 -21.00
C PHE A 11 27.94 -29.31 -19.61
N ALA A 12 28.59 -28.24 -19.17
CA ALA A 12 28.16 -27.49 -18.02
C ALA A 12 26.87 -26.78 -18.39
N PHE A 13 25.75 -27.35 -17.98
CA PHE A 13 24.46 -26.71 -18.07
C PHE A 13 24.44 -25.59 -16.98
N ALA A 14 24.87 -24.41 -17.37
CA ALA A 14 24.64 -23.23 -16.53
C ALA A 14 23.16 -22.97 -16.52
N ALA A 15 22.47 -23.46 -15.51
CA ALA A 15 21.13 -23.04 -15.20
C ALA A 15 21.19 -21.57 -14.83
N ALA A 16 20.97 -20.70 -15.79
CA ALA A 16 20.70 -19.31 -15.51
C ALA A 16 19.38 -19.29 -14.72
N ALA A 17 19.48 -19.23 -13.42
CA ALA A 17 18.35 -18.87 -12.59
C ALA A 17 17.97 -17.45 -13.02
N ALA A 18 16.95 -17.33 -13.86
CA ALA A 18 16.32 -16.06 -14.10
C ALA A 18 15.77 -15.60 -12.76
N ALA A 19 16.50 -14.72 -12.09
CA ALA A 19 15.97 -14.01 -10.95
C ALA A 19 14.81 -13.17 -11.50
N PHE A 20 13.59 -13.66 -11.33
CA PHE A 20 12.43 -12.83 -11.50
C PHE A 20 12.52 -11.75 -10.43
N ALA A 21 13.05 -10.59 -10.81
CA ALA A 21 12.88 -9.41 -9.99
C ALA A 21 11.38 -9.21 -9.87
N ALA A 22 10.84 -9.39 -8.66
CA ALA A 22 9.47 -9.03 -8.38
C ALA A 22 9.29 -7.58 -8.83
N ASP A 23 8.27 -7.31 -9.65
CA ASP A 23 7.94 -5.93 -10.01
C ASP A 23 7.83 -5.12 -8.72
N PRO A 24 8.47 -3.94 -8.67
CA PRO A 24 8.35 -3.11 -7.49
C PRO A 24 6.87 -2.88 -7.19
N ALA A 25 6.49 -3.00 -5.93
CA ALA A 25 5.12 -2.77 -5.53
C ALA A 25 4.67 -1.39 -5.99
N ASP A 26 3.54 -1.33 -6.66
CA ASP A 26 2.94 -0.07 -7.11
C ASP A 26 1.79 0.27 -6.16
N PRO A 27 1.88 1.40 -5.44
CA PRO A 27 0.82 1.78 -4.51
C PRO A 27 -0.45 2.29 -5.19
N THR A 28 -0.41 2.56 -6.48
CA THR A 28 -1.55 3.09 -7.23
C THR A 28 -2.76 2.16 -7.14
N GLY A 29 -3.91 2.72 -6.87
CA GLY A 29 -5.17 1.98 -6.82
C GLY A 29 -6.09 2.46 -5.71
N THR A 30 -7.16 1.74 -5.54
CA THR A 30 -8.15 1.98 -4.48
C THR A 30 -8.00 0.93 -3.40
N TRP A 31 -7.74 1.39 -2.19
CA TRP A 31 -7.54 0.55 -1.03
C TRP A 31 -8.70 0.72 -0.07
N LYS A 32 -9.15 -0.37 0.53
CA LYS A 32 -10.28 -0.36 1.47
C LYS A 32 -9.94 -1.12 2.75
N TRP A 33 -10.41 -0.59 3.86
CA TRP A 33 -10.36 -1.24 5.16
C TRP A 33 -11.47 -0.72 6.05
N SER A 34 -11.66 -1.36 7.19
CA SER A 34 -12.54 -0.89 8.24
C SER A 34 -11.78 -0.68 9.52
N THR A 35 -12.13 0.35 10.23
CA THR A 35 -11.59 0.63 11.57
C THR A 35 -12.70 0.44 12.59
N SER A 36 -12.41 -0.36 13.61
CA SER A 36 -13.36 -0.54 14.71
C SER A 36 -13.44 0.70 15.58
N SER A 37 -14.64 1.13 15.88
CA SER A 37 -14.89 2.22 16.79
C SER A 37 -15.96 1.83 17.82
N PRO A 38 -16.10 2.58 18.91
CA PRO A 38 -17.16 2.30 19.91
C PRO A 38 -18.59 2.30 19.34
N THR A 39 -18.78 2.96 18.21
CA THR A 39 -20.07 3.07 17.54
C THR A 39 -20.24 2.11 16.36
N GLY A 40 -19.26 1.26 16.10
CA GLY A 40 -19.30 0.27 15.01
C GLY A 40 -18.08 0.39 14.08
N GLU A 41 -18.15 -0.29 12.97
CA GLU A 41 -17.11 -0.29 11.96
C GLU A 41 -17.20 0.95 11.08
N ILE A 42 -16.04 1.56 10.84
CA ILE A 42 -15.90 2.71 9.95
C ILE A 42 -15.22 2.24 8.67
N PRO A 43 -15.97 1.99 7.59
CA PRO A 43 -15.37 1.65 6.31
C PRO A 43 -14.66 2.87 5.74
N THR A 44 -13.45 2.64 5.27
CA THR A 44 -12.58 3.68 4.74
C THR A 44 -12.05 3.30 3.38
N THR A 45 -11.98 4.26 2.49
CA THR A 45 -11.43 4.11 1.14
C THR A 45 -10.29 5.08 0.95
N LEU A 46 -9.21 4.59 0.37
CA LEU A 46 -8.04 5.40 0.02
C LEU A 46 -7.73 5.20 -1.45
N LYS A 47 -7.74 6.27 -2.21
CA LYS A 47 -7.27 6.27 -3.59
C LYS A 47 -5.86 6.80 -3.62
N LEU A 48 -4.95 6.02 -4.18
CA LEU A 48 -3.54 6.39 -4.31
C LEU A 48 -3.17 6.48 -5.78
N GLU A 49 -2.35 7.45 -6.10
CA GLU A 49 -1.75 7.63 -7.41
C GLU A 49 -0.27 7.94 -7.25
N TRP A 50 0.56 7.13 -7.87
CA TRP A 50 2.00 7.34 -7.88
C TRP A 50 2.45 7.71 -9.29
N LYS A 51 2.92 8.94 -9.43
CA LYS A 51 3.45 9.48 -10.68
C LYS A 51 4.76 10.21 -10.43
N SER A 52 5.77 9.90 -11.24
CA SER A 52 7.05 10.63 -11.22
C SER A 52 7.68 10.73 -9.82
N GLY A 53 7.61 9.64 -9.05
CA GLY A 53 8.16 9.58 -7.70
C GLY A 53 7.34 10.32 -6.64
N ARG A 54 6.14 10.77 -6.98
CA ARG A 54 5.24 11.45 -6.05
C ARG A 54 3.99 10.63 -5.79
N ILE A 55 3.58 10.60 -4.53
CA ILE A 55 2.33 10.00 -4.10
C ILE A 55 1.32 11.10 -3.86
N ALA A 56 0.15 10.94 -4.47
CA ALA A 56 -1.03 11.72 -4.16
C ALA A 56 -2.17 10.77 -3.86
N GLY A 57 -3.14 11.23 -3.11
CA GLY A 57 -4.30 10.41 -2.83
C GLY A 57 -5.37 11.14 -2.05
N ALA A 58 -6.52 10.49 -1.99
CA ALA A 58 -7.68 10.96 -1.24
C ALA A 58 -8.18 9.88 -0.30
N TYR A 59 -8.39 10.27 0.92
CA TYR A 59 -8.94 9.46 1.99
C TYR A 59 -10.43 9.78 2.15
N SER A 60 -11.26 8.77 2.17
CA SER A 60 -12.71 8.92 2.20
C SER A 60 -13.33 7.99 3.22
N ASN A 61 -14.22 8.50 4.04
CA ASN A 61 -15.07 7.70 4.90
C ASN A 61 -16.39 8.43 5.19
N GLN A 62 -17.20 7.87 6.08
CA GLN A 62 -18.50 8.45 6.44
C GLN A 62 -18.43 9.88 7.00
N PHE A 63 -17.26 10.33 7.43
CA PHE A 63 -17.05 11.68 7.97
C PHE A 63 -16.58 12.69 6.93
N GLY A 64 -16.35 12.27 5.70
CA GLY A 64 -15.95 13.12 4.59
C GLY A 64 -14.69 12.67 3.88
N ASP A 65 -14.29 13.48 2.93
CA ASP A 65 -13.12 13.25 2.08
C ASP A 65 -12.00 14.19 2.49
N THR A 66 -10.78 13.68 2.46
CA THR A 66 -9.59 14.46 2.81
C THR A 66 -8.43 14.03 1.91
N ALA A 67 -7.73 15.00 1.33
CA ALA A 67 -6.49 14.70 0.64
C ALA A 67 -5.43 14.25 1.65
N ILE A 68 -4.64 13.26 1.29
CA ILE A 68 -3.50 12.86 2.12
C ILE A 68 -2.38 13.90 2.02
N SER A 69 -1.58 14.00 3.05
CA SER A 69 -0.43 14.89 3.11
C SER A 69 0.82 14.15 3.56
N ASN A 70 1.99 14.75 3.31
CA ASN A 70 3.29 14.16 3.66
C ASN A 70 3.44 12.71 3.18
N ALA A 71 2.89 12.40 2.01
CA ALA A 71 2.90 11.06 1.48
C ALA A 71 4.28 10.72 0.90
N SER A 72 4.74 9.52 1.23
CA SER A 72 5.97 8.96 0.67
C SER A 72 5.81 7.47 0.41
N PHE A 73 6.52 6.98 -0.59
CA PHE A 73 6.59 5.58 -0.91
C PHE A 73 8.03 5.21 -1.18
N GLN A 74 8.59 4.35 -0.35
CA GLN A 74 9.97 3.89 -0.46
C GLN A 74 10.11 2.51 0.14
N ASP A 75 10.86 1.63 -0.52
CA ASP A 75 11.09 0.25 -0.05
C ASP A 75 9.80 -0.52 0.26
N ASP A 76 8.81 -0.38 -0.62
CA ASP A 76 7.47 -0.96 -0.49
C ASP A 76 6.67 -0.44 0.70
N VAL A 77 7.15 0.58 1.38
CA VAL A 77 6.47 1.20 2.52
C VAL A 77 5.79 2.50 2.11
N ILE A 78 4.48 2.55 2.27
CA ILE A 78 3.68 3.76 2.10
C ILE A 78 3.51 4.45 3.45
N ARG A 79 3.72 5.76 3.46
CA ARG A 79 3.49 6.62 4.62
C ARG A 79 2.73 7.84 4.18
N PHE A 80 1.76 8.24 4.97
CA PHE A 80 1.03 9.48 4.74
C PHE A 80 0.33 9.94 6.02
N ASP A 81 -0.02 11.20 6.03
CA ASP A 81 -0.80 11.82 7.10
C ASP A 81 -2.20 12.16 6.59
N VAL A 82 -3.17 12.00 7.45
CA VAL A 82 -4.54 12.48 7.24
C VAL A 82 -4.83 13.52 8.29
N VAL A 83 -5.02 14.76 7.86
CA VAL A 83 -5.37 15.86 8.76
C VAL A 83 -6.89 15.96 8.83
N ARG A 84 -7.44 15.88 10.01
CA ARG A 84 -8.87 15.99 10.23
C ARG A 84 -9.16 17.17 11.13
N ASP A 85 -10.21 17.89 10.79
CA ASP A 85 -10.72 18.98 11.61
C ASP A 85 -12.03 18.52 12.27
N LEU A 86 -11.99 18.42 13.58
CA LEU A 86 -13.14 18.01 14.37
C LEU A 86 -13.43 19.11 15.40
N GLY A 87 -14.46 19.90 15.14
CA GLY A 87 -14.86 20.96 16.07
C GLY A 87 -13.83 22.06 16.27
N GLY A 88 -13.11 22.45 15.22
CA GLY A 88 -12.08 23.48 15.27
C GLY A 88 -10.72 23.00 15.75
N LYS A 89 -10.58 21.73 16.10
CA LYS A 89 -9.29 21.10 16.43
C LYS A 89 -8.82 20.25 15.28
N LYS A 90 -7.57 20.45 14.87
CA LYS A 90 -6.93 19.63 13.85
C LYS A 90 -6.23 18.43 14.48
N PHE A 91 -6.52 17.26 13.95
CA PHE A 91 -5.89 16.01 14.33
C PHE A 91 -5.12 15.46 13.15
N VAL A 92 -3.89 15.04 13.39
CA VAL A 92 -3.09 14.38 12.38
C VAL A 92 -3.05 12.88 12.70
N VAL A 93 -3.58 12.09 11.81
CA VAL A 93 -3.52 10.63 11.88
C VAL A 93 -2.44 10.15 10.93
N LYS A 94 -1.47 9.40 11.43
CA LYS A 94 -0.36 8.89 10.65
C LYS A 94 -0.58 7.46 10.24
N TYR A 95 -0.38 7.18 8.96
CA TYR A 95 -0.48 5.85 8.39
C TYR A 95 0.89 5.41 7.90
N GLN A 96 1.24 4.18 8.21
CA GLN A 96 2.46 3.55 7.70
C GLN A 96 2.19 2.08 7.47
N GLY A 97 2.51 1.59 6.29
CA GLY A 97 2.32 0.18 5.99
C GLY A 97 3.17 -0.29 4.83
N LYS A 98 3.41 -1.60 4.82
CA LYS A 98 4.11 -2.27 3.73
C LYS A 98 3.11 -2.81 2.74
N ILE A 99 3.35 -2.53 1.47
CA ILE A 99 2.54 -3.06 0.37
C ILE A 99 3.09 -4.43 -0.02
N GLU A 100 2.22 -5.43 0.06
CA GLU A 100 2.50 -6.80 -0.36
C GLU A 100 1.40 -7.24 -1.32
N GLY A 101 1.69 -7.17 -2.64
CA GLY A 101 0.67 -7.46 -3.65
C GLY A 101 -0.52 -6.49 -3.54
N ASP A 102 -1.69 -7.02 -3.26
CA ASP A 102 -2.93 -6.24 -3.11
C ASP A 102 -3.32 -5.99 -1.65
N THR A 103 -2.35 -6.09 -0.74
CA THR A 103 -2.57 -5.89 0.69
C THR A 103 -1.57 -4.87 1.24
N ILE A 104 -2.04 -4.01 2.13
CA ILE A 104 -1.18 -3.16 2.95
C ILE A 104 -1.31 -3.64 4.39
N LYS A 105 -0.18 -3.88 5.01
CA LYS A 105 -0.10 -4.21 6.43
C LYS A 105 0.78 -3.21 7.16
N GLY A 106 0.24 -2.60 8.18
CA GLY A 106 0.96 -1.60 8.92
C GLY A 106 0.24 -1.13 10.16
N THR A 107 0.44 0.13 10.48
CA THR A 107 -0.11 0.75 11.68
C THR A 107 -0.71 2.11 11.38
N ILE A 108 -1.70 2.45 12.19
CA ILE A 108 -2.33 3.77 12.23
C ILE A 108 -2.00 4.37 13.59
N GLU A 109 -1.47 5.57 13.59
CA GLU A 109 -1.19 6.29 14.83
C GLU A 109 -2.08 7.53 14.89
N ALA A 110 -2.97 7.54 15.86
CA ALA A 110 -3.88 8.65 16.11
C ALA A 110 -3.49 9.38 17.40
N PRO A 111 -3.71 10.69 17.49
CA PRO A 111 -3.47 11.39 18.73
C PRO A 111 -4.37 10.85 19.85
N GLY A 112 -3.83 10.77 21.03
CA GLY A 112 -4.59 10.36 22.21
C GLY A 112 -5.64 11.39 22.61
N HIS A 113 -6.65 10.95 23.36
CA HIS A 113 -7.63 11.85 23.95
C HIS A 113 -6.98 12.73 24.99
N ASP A 114 -7.33 14.01 24.96
CA ASP A 114 -6.93 15.00 26.00
C ASP A 114 -5.42 15.07 26.27
N GLY A 115 -4.60 14.97 25.23
CA GLY A 115 -3.15 15.01 25.37
C GLY A 115 -2.52 13.73 25.91
N GLY A 116 -3.28 12.63 25.95
CA GLY A 116 -2.78 11.33 26.36
C GLY A 116 -1.87 10.68 25.31
N ALA A 117 -1.41 9.46 25.59
CA ALA A 117 -0.55 8.70 24.70
C ALA A 117 -1.24 8.45 23.34
N PRO A 118 -0.48 8.47 22.24
CA PRO A 118 -1.06 8.17 20.92
C PRO A 118 -1.64 6.76 20.89
N LEU A 119 -2.75 6.63 20.21
CA LEU A 119 -3.38 5.35 19.97
C LEU A 119 -2.78 4.72 18.73
N LYS A 120 -2.28 3.51 18.86
CA LYS A 120 -1.81 2.71 17.73
C LYS A 120 -2.80 1.61 17.41
N LEU A 121 -3.18 1.53 16.14
CA LEU A 121 -4.09 0.51 15.62
C LEU A 121 -3.41 -0.23 14.47
N ASP A 122 -3.80 -1.48 14.29
CA ASP A 122 -3.37 -2.23 13.13
C ASP A 122 -4.06 -1.71 11.86
N TRP A 123 -3.30 -1.61 10.80
CA TRP A 123 -3.80 -1.19 9.50
C TRP A 123 -3.67 -2.34 8.51
N ASN A 124 -4.81 -2.83 8.06
CA ASN A 124 -4.88 -3.88 7.05
C ASN A 124 -5.82 -3.40 5.94
N ALA A 125 -5.26 -3.01 4.82
CA ALA A 125 -6.02 -2.56 3.68
C ALA A 125 -5.90 -3.56 2.54
N LYS A 126 -6.94 -3.66 1.73
CA LYS A 126 -6.96 -4.48 0.53
C LYS A 126 -7.23 -3.60 -0.68
N ARG A 127 -6.47 -3.84 -1.74
CA ARG A 127 -6.73 -3.20 -3.02
C ARG A 127 -8.00 -3.79 -3.60
N THR A 128 -8.93 -2.92 -3.95
CA THR A 128 -10.08 -3.34 -4.76
C THR A 128 -9.61 -3.64 -6.17
N THR A 129 -10.37 -4.42 -6.90
CA THR A 129 -10.04 -4.82 -8.26
C THR A 129 -9.45 -3.65 -9.02
N LYS A 130 -8.28 -3.86 -9.64
CA LYS A 130 -7.66 -2.84 -10.47
C LYS A 130 -8.70 -2.34 -11.46
N GLU A 131 -9.17 -1.14 -11.26
CA GLU A 131 -9.94 -0.47 -12.28
C GLU A 131 -9.02 -0.31 -13.48
N LYS A 132 -9.31 -1.08 -14.52
CA LYS A 132 -8.70 -0.81 -15.80
C LYS A 132 -9.05 0.62 -16.16
N ALA A 133 -8.02 1.41 -16.43
CA ALA A 133 -8.21 2.76 -16.91
C ALA A 133 -9.23 2.73 -18.06
N GLY A 134 -10.41 3.32 -17.88
CA GLY A 134 -11.47 3.36 -18.86
C GLY A 134 -12.74 2.62 -18.52
N GLU A 135 -12.79 1.84 -17.44
CA GLU A 135 -14.05 1.29 -16.94
C GLU A 135 -14.65 2.21 -15.88
N ALA A 136 -15.15 3.34 -16.34
CA ALA A 136 -16.16 4.03 -15.56
C ALA A 136 -17.39 3.14 -15.57
N LYS A 137 -17.69 2.47 -14.48
CA LYS A 137 -18.95 1.75 -14.35
C LYS A 137 -20.07 2.76 -14.35
N PRO A 138 -20.92 2.82 -15.38
CA PRO A 138 -22.12 3.60 -15.27
C PRO A 138 -22.95 2.99 -14.17
N LYS A 139 -23.30 3.75 -13.20
CA LYS A 139 -24.35 3.35 -12.32
C LYS A 139 -25.65 3.38 -13.09
N GLY A 140 -26.10 2.19 -13.38
CA GLY A 140 -27.48 2.04 -13.75
C GLY A 140 -28.37 2.36 -12.58
#